data_bae3a612416d77a3adb5ac8fb9ab0b1b
#
_entry.id   bae3a612416d77a3adb5ac8fb9ab0b1b
#
_cell.length_a   1.000
_cell.length_b   1.000
_cell.length_c   1.000
_cell.angle_alpha   90.00
_cell.angle_beta   90.00
_cell.angle_gamma   90.00
#
_symmetry.space_group_name_H-M   'P 1'
#
loop_
_entity.id
_entity.type
_entity.pdbx_description
1 polymer ?
#
loop_
_entity_poly.entity_id
_entity_poly.type
_entity_poly.pdbx_seq_one_letter_code
_entity_poly.pdbx_strand_id
1 'polypeptide(L)'
;LHLSIRRQRQMCIRDSIFTAVEAGADTFDCVAPTRLARRGGVYTLDGRMNLTNARFKRDFAGVDEEFGGYVSENYSRAYLHHLLKAKEFLAGTLCTIHNVEFMIRLVDNIRAAIDGGYYEAYRDEFLGRYYAGK
;
A
#
# COMPACT_ATOMS: atom_id res chain seq x y z
N LEU A 1 8.65 -23.68 -15.85
CA LEU A 1 9.45 -22.52 -15.38
C LEU A 1 8.93 -21.17 -15.90
N HIS A 2 8.31 -21.12 -17.10
CA HIS A 2 7.82 -19.85 -17.68
C HIS A 2 6.51 -19.32 -17.11
N LEU A 3 5.71 -20.11 -16.43
CA LEU A 3 4.42 -19.71 -15.85
C LEU A 3 4.57 -18.87 -14.55
N SER A 4 5.63 -19.08 -13.79
CA SER A 4 5.91 -18.31 -12.56
C SER A 4 6.34 -16.86 -12.86
N ILE A 5 7.09 -16.64 -13.92
CA ILE A 5 7.59 -15.32 -14.33
C ILE A 5 6.45 -14.38 -14.79
N ARG A 6 5.38 -14.91 -15.39
CA ARG A 6 4.21 -14.10 -15.77
C ARG A 6 3.36 -13.67 -14.58
N ARG A 7 3.35 -14.41 -13.47
CA ARG A 7 2.67 -14.02 -12.22
C ARG A 7 3.42 -12.92 -11.48
N GLN A 8 4.75 -12.85 -11.56
CA GLN A 8 5.56 -11.81 -10.93
C GLN A 8 5.29 -10.41 -11.51
N ARG A 9 4.76 -10.26 -12.72
CA ARG A 9 4.43 -8.97 -13.33
C ARG A 9 3.14 -8.32 -12.81
N GLN A 10 2.37 -8.99 -11.97
CA GLN A 10 1.13 -8.47 -11.39
C GLN A 10 1.20 -8.37 -9.87
N MET A 11 2.36 -7.99 -9.33
CA MET A 11 2.55 -7.78 -7.90
C MET A 11 1.76 -6.56 -7.40
N CYS A 12 0.47 -6.77 -7.26
CA CYS A 12 -0.35 -5.98 -6.35
C CYS A 12 -0.22 -6.60 -4.96
N ILE A 13 -0.43 -5.85 -3.88
CA ILE A 13 -0.46 -6.31 -2.47
C ILE A 13 -1.45 -7.49 -2.22
N ARG A 14 -2.20 -7.92 -3.20
CA ARG A 14 -2.95 -9.17 -3.12
C ARG A 14 -1.97 -10.30 -2.91
N ASP A 15 -2.20 -11.20 -1.97
CA ASP A 15 -1.59 -12.51 -1.77
C ASP A 15 -0.19 -12.75 -2.41
N SER A 16 0.16 -11.94 -3.42
CA SER A 16 1.33 -12.14 -4.28
C SER A 16 2.66 -11.84 -3.59
N ILE A 17 2.74 -10.90 -2.63
CA ILE A 17 3.98 -10.67 -1.88
C ILE A 17 4.20 -11.83 -0.92
N PHE A 18 3.19 -12.16 -0.12
CA PHE A 18 3.28 -13.28 0.81
C PHE A 18 3.51 -14.60 0.08
N THR A 19 2.74 -14.87 -0.99
CA THR A 19 2.94 -16.08 -1.83
C THR A 19 4.32 -16.11 -2.49
N ALA A 20 4.86 -14.97 -2.90
CA ALA A 20 6.20 -14.91 -3.49
C ALA A 20 7.30 -15.16 -2.43
N VAL A 21 7.13 -14.62 -1.21
CA VAL A 21 8.03 -14.93 -0.07
C VAL A 21 8.00 -16.42 0.24
N GLU A 22 6.83 -17.03 0.33
CA GLU A 22 6.66 -18.47 0.52
C GLU A 22 7.30 -19.31 -0.60
N ALA A 23 7.34 -18.76 -1.80
CA ALA A 23 8.03 -19.37 -2.95
C ALA A 23 9.53 -19.08 -2.99
N GLY A 24 10.09 -18.40 -1.97
CA GLY A 24 11.52 -18.10 -1.85
C GLY A 24 11.98 -16.85 -2.60
N ALA A 25 11.11 -15.88 -2.81
CA ALA A 25 11.51 -14.61 -3.40
C ALA A 25 12.07 -13.65 -2.32
N ASP A 26 13.30 -13.18 -2.52
CA ASP A 26 14.01 -12.28 -1.59
C ASP A 26 13.87 -10.81 -1.99
N THR A 27 13.65 -10.53 -3.27
CA THR A 27 13.60 -9.17 -3.81
C THR A 27 12.37 -8.95 -4.69
N PHE A 28 11.87 -7.71 -4.70
CA PHE A 28 10.67 -7.34 -5.43
C PHE A 28 10.91 -6.10 -6.27
N ASP A 29 10.50 -6.15 -7.54
CA ASP A 29 10.40 -4.99 -8.41
C ASP A 29 8.93 -4.81 -8.84
N CYS A 30 8.35 -3.66 -8.51
CA CYS A 30 6.93 -3.43 -8.76
C CYS A 30 6.60 -1.96 -8.99
N VAL A 31 6.02 -1.67 -10.15
CA VAL A 31 5.51 -0.33 -10.49
C VAL A 31 4.10 -0.05 -9.93
N ALA A 32 3.45 -1.03 -9.31
CA ALA A 32 2.06 -0.90 -8.86
C ALA A 32 1.85 0.25 -7.85
N PRO A 33 2.72 0.45 -6.84
CA PRO A 33 2.56 1.53 -5.86
C PRO A 33 2.51 2.91 -6.51
N THR A 34 3.45 3.19 -7.41
CA THR A 34 3.56 4.49 -8.09
C THR A 34 2.47 4.68 -9.15
N ARG A 35 2.12 3.61 -9.89
CA ARG A 35 1.04 3.66 -10.88
C ARG A 35 -0.31 3.89 -10.21
N LEU A 36 -0.58 3.26 -9.08
CA LEU A 36 -1.79 3.43 -8.29
C LEU A 36 -1.89 4.86 -7.75
N ALA A 37 -0.79 5.37 -7.18
CA ALA A 37 -0.68 6.70 -6.61
C ALA A 37 -1.06 7.81 -7.60
N ARG A 38 -0.57 7.73 -8.82
CA ARG A 38 -0.89 8.71 -9.89
C ARG A 38 -2.38 8.79 -10.22
N ARG A 39 -3.16 7.77 -9.84
CA ARG A 39 -4.62 7.73 -9.99
C ARG A 39 -5.36 8.01 -8.68
N GLY A 40 -4.66 8.49 -7.66
CA GLY A 40 -5.21 8.78 -6.34
C GLY A 40 -5.50 7.55 -5.48
N GLY A 41 -4.97 6.39 -5.86
CA GLY A 41 -5.07 5.19 -5.06
C GLY A 41 -3.94 5.08 -4.05
N VAL A 42 -4.28 4.82 -2.79
CA VAL A 42 -3.32 4.64 -1.70
C VAL A 42 -3.58 3.31 -0.98
N TYR A 43 -2.53 2.78 -0.39
CA TYR A 43 -2.59 1.60 0.47
C TYR A 43 -2.79 2.03 1.91
N THR A 44 -3.58 1.26 2.66
CA THR A 44 -3.76 1.41 4.11
C THR A 44 -3.76 0.04 4.76
N LEU A 45 -3.65 -0.02 6.08
CA LEU A 45 -3.77 -1.28 6.82
C LEU A 45 -5.12 -1.96 6.64
N ASP A 46 -6.18 -1.18 6.38
CA ASP A 46 -7.55 -1.66 6.16
C ASP A 46 -7.89 -1.86 4.67
N GLY A 47 -6.88 -1.91 3.81
CA GLY A 47 -7.06 -2.13 2.38
C GLY A 47 -6.70 -0.94 1.51
N ARG A 48 -7.21 -0.95 0.28
CA ARG A 48 -6.91 0.09 -0.70
C ARG A 48 -7.98 1.16 -0.75
N MET A 49 -7.57 2.42 -0.69
CA MET A 49 -8.42 3.59 -0.72
C MET A 49 -8.20 4.38 -2.02
N ASN A 50 -9.27 4.95 -2.59
CA ASN A 50 -9.16 5.86 -3.72
C ASN A 50 -9.58 7.27 -3.28
N LEU A 51 -8.60 8.16 -3.15
CA LEU A 51 -8.78 9.53 -2.68
C LEU A 51 -9.54 10.44 -3.66
N THR A 52 -9.81 10.00 -4.89
CA THR A 52 -10.68 10.76 -5.81
C THR A 52 -12.16 10.68 -5.44
N ASN A 53 -12.54 9.78 -4.52
CA ASN A 53 -13.92 9.61 -4.10
C ASN A 53 -14.39 10.86 -3.33
N ALA A 54 -15.62 11.32 -3.61
CA ALA A 54 -16.22 12.53 -3.03
C ALA A 54 -16.35 12.48 -1.50
N ARG A 55 -16.40 11.29 -0.88
CA ARG A 55 -16.45 11.14 0.58
C ARG A 55 -15.26 11.80 1.28
N PHE A 56 -14.11 11.90 0.60
CA PHE A 56 -12.89 12.48 1.17
C PHE A 56 -12.81 14.01 1.05
N LYS A 57 -13.78 14.66 0.40
CA LYS A 57 -13.80 16.12 0.20
C LYS A 57 -13.69 16.94 1.50
N ARG A 58 -14.20 16.40 2.61
CA ARG A 58 -14.20 17.04 3.94
C ARG A 58 -13.63 16.12 5.02
N ASP A 59 -12.81 15.16 4.64
CA ASP A 59 -12.15 14.24 5.56
C ASP A 59 -10.77 14.79 5.89
N PHE A 60 -10.62 15.38 7.07
CA PHE A 60 -9.39 16.02 7.54
C PHE A 60 -8.45 15.05 8.26
N ALA A 61 -8.80 13.77 8.37
CA ALA A 61 -7.91 12.74 8.88
C ALA A 61 -6.70 12.50 7.95
N GLY A 62 -5.63 11.95 8.49
CA GLY A 62 -4.48 11.46 7.72
C GLY A 62 -4.86 10.29 6.80
N VAL A 63 -3.97 9.94 5.88
CA VAL A 63 -4.25 8.84 4.93
C VAL A 63 -4.47 7.53 5.68
N ASP A 64 -3.58 7.21 6.62
CA ASP A 64 -3.68 6.08 7.52
C ASP A 64 -2.99 6.47 8.84
N GLU A 65 -3.78 6.84 9.85
CA GLU A 65 -3.26 7.37 11.11
C GLU A 65 -2.53 6.31 11.94
N GLU A 66 -2.95 5.06 11.85
CA GLU A 66 -2.31 3.95 12.55
C GLU A 66 -0.98 3.56 11.90
N PHE A 67 -0.95 3.52 10.57
CA PHE A 67 0.30 3.32 9.84
C PHE A 67 1.27 4.48 10.07
N GLY A 68 0.76 5.72 10.14
CA GLY A 68 1.54 6.94 10.26
C GLY A 68 2.31 7.26 8.97
N GLY A 69 3.55 7.74 9.14
CA GLY A 69 4.44 8.11 8.06
C GLY A 69 4.24 9.53 7.56
N TYR A 70 5.22 10.00 6.78
CA TYR A 70 5.34 11.41 6.42
C TYR A 70 4.05 12.02 5.85
N VAL A 71 3.39 11.33 4.94
CA VAL A 71 2.19 11.89 4.28
C VAL A 71 0.98 11.85 5.21
N SER A 72 0.79 10.77 5.97
CA SER A 72 -0.34 10.65 6.91
C SER A 72 -0.28 11.67 8.04
N GLU A 73 0.92 12.02 8.49
CA GLU A 73 1.13 12.97 9.60
C GLU A 73 1.01 14.44 9.17
N ASN A 74 1.33 14.75 7.91
CA ASN A 74 1.44 16.13 7.45
C ASN A 74 0.32 16.57 6.50
N TYR A 75 -0.42 15.63 5.90
CA TYR A 75 -1.43 15.94 4.89
C TYR A 75 -2.74 15.19 5.13
N SER A 76 -3.87 15.92 5.07
CA SER A 76 -5.19 15.32 5.20
C SER A 76 -5.68 14.68 3.90
N ARG A 77 -6.59 13.72 4.02
CA ARG A 77 -7.30 13.12 2.88
C ARG A 77 -8.03 14.17 2.05
N ALA A 78 -8.64 15.18 2.71
CA ALA A 78 -9.31 16.30 2.03
C ALA A 78 -8.35 17.11 1.16
N TYR A 79 -7.15 17.40 1.65
CA TYR A 79 -6.14 18.13 0.90
C TYR A 79 -5.67 17.33 -0.32
N LEU A 80 -5.34 16.05 -0.15
CA LEU A 80 -4.95 15.18 -1.26
C LEU A 80 -6.09 15.03 -2.28
N HIS A 81 -7.35 14.88 -1.82
CA HIS A 81 -8.52 14.89 -2.70
C HIS A 81 -8.62 16.17 -3.52
N HIS A 82 -8.43 17.32 -2.88
CA HIS A 82 -8.44 18.62 -3.56
C HIS A 82 -7.36 18.69 -4.66
N LEU A 83 -6.12 18.33 -4.34
CA LEU A 83 -5.03 18.32 -5.32
C LEU A 83 -5.31 17.37 -6.50
N LEU A 84 -5.88 16.19 -6.23
CA LEU A 84 -6.26 15.24 -7.29
C LEU A 84 -7.34 15.81 -8.21
N LYS A 85 -8.34 16.52 -7.65
CA LYS A 85 -9.39 17.18 -8.43
C LYS A 85 -8.87 18.37 -9.23
N ALA A 86 -7.92 19.11 -8.67
CA ALA A 86 -7.23 20.21 -9.36
C ALA A 86 -6.20 19.71 -10.41
N LYS A 87 -5.96 18.40 -10.47
CA LYS A 87 -4.96 17.76 -11.35
C LYS A 87 -3.53 18.24 -11.08
N GLU A 88 -3.22 18.57 -9.83
CA GLU A 88 -1.89 18.98 -9.40
C GLU A 88 -0.95 17.77 -9.32
N PHE A 89 0.25 17.91 -9.87
CA PHE A 89 1.28 16.87 -9.86
C PHE A 89 1.69 16.47 -8.43
N LEU A 90 1.64 17.42 -7.50
CA LEU A 90 1.96 17.18 -6.09
C LEU A 90 1.13 16.05 -5.48
N ALA A 91 -0.13 15.90 -5.87
CA ALA A 91 -0.98 14.80 -5.41
C ALA A 91 -0.37 13.42 -5.73
N GLY A 92 0.06 13.24 -6.97
CA GLY A 92 0.72 11.99 -7.41
C GLY A 92 2.03 11.73 -6.66
N THR A 93 2.80 12.79 -6.39
CA THR A 93 4.05 12.71 -5.63
C THR A 93 3.78 12.27 -4.19
N LEU A 94 2.88 12.94 -3.48
CA LEU A 94 2.54 12.62 -2.08
C LEU A 94 1.95 11.21 -1.96
N CYS A 95 0.99 10.84 -2.80
CA CYS A 95 0.45 9.47 -2.82
C CYS A 95 1.54 8.43 -3.13
N THR A 96 2.53 8.76 -3.97
CA THR A 96 3.65 7.86 -4.27
C THR A 96 4.55 7.66 -3.06
N ILE A 97 4.90 8.74 -2.36
CA ILE A 97 5.69 8.68 -1.12
C ILE A 97 5.00 7.75 -0.12
N HIS A 98 3.71 7.97 0.14
CA HIS A 98 2.94 7.14 1.06
C HIS A 98 2.93 5.65 0.63
N ASN A 99 2.64 5.37 -0.63
CA ASN A 99 2.57 3.99 -1.12
C ASN A 99 3.91 3.28 -1.09
N VAL A 100 5.01 3.97 -1.40
CA VAL A 100 6.35 3.38 -1.35
C VAL A 100 6.75 3.11 0.09
N GLU A 101 6.51 4.06 1.01
CA GLU A 101 6.76 3.87 2.43
C GLU A 101 5.96 2.69 3.00
N PHE A 102 4.68 2.58 2.62
CA PHE A 102 3.83 1.46 3.01
C PHE A 102 4.42 0.11 2.56
N MET A 103 4.88 0.03 1.31
CA MET A 103 5.46 -1.20 0.76
C MET A 103 6.77 -1.57 1.45
N ILE A 104 7.64 -0.61 1.71
CA ILE A 104 8.91 -0.84 2.41
C ILE A 104 8.64 -1.38 3.81
N ARG A 105 7.79 -0.72 4.58
CA ARG A 105 7.44 -1.18 5.94
C ARG A 105 6.78 -2.55 5.94
N LEU A 106 5.92 -2.84 4.96
CA LEU A 106 5.31 -4.16 4.83
C LEU A 106 6.38 -5.25 4.65
N VAL A 107 7.34 -5.03 3.76
CA VAL A 107 8.43 -6.00 3.50
C VAL A 107 9.35 -6.12 4.72
N ASP A 108 9.66 -5.04 5.40
CA ASP A 108 10.47 -5.05 6.63
C ASP A 108 9.77 -5.82 7.76
N ASN A 109 8.46 -5.65 7.91
CA ASN A 109 7.67 -6.41 8.88
C ASN A 109 7.59 -7.90 8.53
N ILE A 110 7.48 -8.24 7.23
CA ILE A 110 7.53 -9.64 6.77
C ILE A 110 8.90 -10.25 7.13
N ARG A 111 10.00 -9.53 6.88
CA ARG A 111 11.34 -9.99 7.24
C ARG A 111 11.48 -10.21 8.75
N ALA A 112 11.04 -9.25 9.56
CA ALA A 112 11.05 -9.38 11.01
C ALA A 112 10.19 -10.55 11.49
N ALA A 113 9.06 -10.83 10.86
CA ALA A 113 8.20 -11.95 11.19
C ALA A 113 8.86 -13.30 10.84
N ILE A 114 9.62 -13.39 9.75
CA ILE A 114 10.41 -14.58 9.39
C ILE A 114 11.51 -14.81 10.42
N ASP A 115 12.30 -13.77 10.72
CA ASP A 115 13.39 -13.85 11.69
C ASP A 115 12.88 -14.20 13.11
N GLY A 116 11.69 -13.72 13.47
CA GLY A 116 11.02 -13.98 14.74
C GLY A 116 10.25 -15.31 14.80
N GLY A 117 10.10 -16.03 13.68
CA GLY A 117 9.40 -17.31 13.62
C GLY A 117 7.87 -17.21 13.71
N TYR A 118 7.26 -16.04 13.47
CA TYR A 118 5.80 -15.84 13.54
C TYR A 118 5.19 -15.39 12.19
N TYR A 119 5.85 -15.70 11.09
CA TYR A 119 5.46 -15.26 9.75
C TYR A 119 4.00 -15.63 9.38
N GLU A 120 3.57 -16.88 9.64
CA GLU A 120 2.23 -17.33 9.29
C GLU A 120 1.15 -16.54 10.03
N ALA A 121 1.35 -16.31 11.33
CA ALA A 121 0.43 -15.52 12.14
C ALA A 121 0.34 -14.07 11.64
N TYR A 122 1.49 -13.45 11.33
CA TYR A 122 1.55 -12.09 10.77
C TYR A 122 0.84 -11.99 9.41
N ARG A 123 1.10 -12.96 8.51
CA ARG A 123 0.44 -13.03 7.20
C ARG A 123 -1.08 -13.09 7.34
N ASP A 124 -1.58 -14.00 8.18
CA ASP A 124 -3.01 -14.25 8.34
C ASP A 124 -3.71 -13.05 8.98
N GLU A 125 -3.09 -12.41 9.97
CA GLU A 125 -3.57 -11.18 10.60
C GLU A 125 -3.63 -10.03 9.59
N PHE A 126 -2.52 -9.78 8.88
CA PHE A 126 -2.44 -8.70 7.89
C PHE A 126 -3.45 -8.89 6.77
N LEU A 127 -3.52 -10.08 6.17
CA LEU A 127 -4.45 -10.36 5.08
C LEU A 127 -5.90 -10.32 5.56
N GLY A 128 -6.19 -10.87 6.74
CA GLY A 128 -7.51 -10.81 7.35
C GLY A 128 -8.00 -9.37 7.51
N ARG A 129 -7.17 -8.49 8.06
CA ARG A 129 -7.46 -7.06 8.22
C ARG A 129 -7.59 -6.35 6.88
N TYR A 130 -6.62 -6.53 5.99
CA TYR A 130 -6.56 -5.86 4.68
C TYR A 130 -7.78 -6.16 3.79
N TYR A 131 -8.39 -7.34 3.95
CA TYR A 131 -9.57 -7.74 3.17
C TYR A 131 -10.90 -7.51 3.89
N ALA A 132 -10.90 -7.38 5.22
CA ALA A 132 -12.12 -7.07 5.97
C ALA A 132 -12.65 -5.65 5.71
N GLY A 133 -11.78 -4.72 5.32
CA GLY A 133 -12.13 -3.32 5.02
C GLY A 133 -12.80 -3.08 3.65
N LYS A 134 -13.29 -4.13 2.98
CA LYS A 134 -13.96 -4.05 1.68
C LYS A 134 -15.47 -3.97 1.80
#